data_07fbf94b2ba8d76b947fa2e5a5299860
#
_entry.id   07fbf94b2ba8d76b947fa2e5a5299860
#
_cell.length_a   1.000
_cell.length_b   1.000
_cell.length_c   1.000
_cell.angle_alpha   90.00
_cell.angle_beta   90.00
_cell.angle_gamma   90.00
#
_symmetry.space_group_name_H-M   'P 1'
#
loop_
_entity.id
_entity.type
_entity.pdbx_description
1 polymer ?
#
loop_
_entity_poly.entity_id
_entity_poly.type
_entity_poly.pdbx_seq_one_letter_code
_entity_poly.pdbx_strand_id
1 'polypeptide(L)'
;MLRIEAVAHNTRELNCGRSLDKFPEVVSRLKSVLERFADALSCIDQCFIADEMLEQLPAASRVGKTIVGGIDLNKARMRRVIEALLALSSSPNGFTASEVAARVRALSKQSPSQYGPRHAAYDLKKLRGKHIIRRIGHTRRYEPLLTGLRAMTALLVLRDKAIKPLLAAAQPLRPKRGAHNPKPIDLHYDAIQAAMKGVFHELGLAA
;
A
#
# COMPACT_ATOMS: atom_id res chain seq x y z
N MET A 1 17.87 15.16 12.45
CA MET A 1 16.52 15.39 13.03
C MET A 1 15.54 15.55 11.88
N LEU A 2 14.49 14.74 11.80
CA LEU A 2 13.44 14.86 10.79
C LEU A 2 12.41 15.90 11.28
N ARG A 3 12.16 16.95 10.48
CA ARG A 3 11.10 17.93 10.72
C ARG A 3 10.01 17.74 9.68
N ILE A 4 8.77 17.62 10.12
CA ILE A 4 7.61 17.48 9.25
C ILE A 4 6.71 18.70 9.46
N GLU A 5 6.32 19.35 8.36
CA GLU A 5 5.44 20.52 8.39
C GLU A 5 4.21 20.24 7.50
N ALA A 6 3.04 20.62 8.00
CA ALA A 6 1.83 20.64 7.19
C ALA A 6 1.44 22.09 6.91
N VAL A 7 1.26 22.44 5.64
CA VAL A 7 0.85 23.76 5.20
C VAL A 7 -0.46 23.64 4.42
N ALA A 8 -1.45 24.42 4.79
CA ALA A 8 -2.70 24.54 4.03
C ALA A 8 -2.75 25.94 3.41
N HIS A 9 -2.82 25.98 2.07
CA HIS A 9 -3.01 27.24 1.36
C HIS A 9 -4.46 27.72 1.37
N ASN A 10 -5.40 26.82 1.71
CA ASN A 10 -6.82 27.13 1.70
C ASN A 10 -7.56 26.30 2.76
N THR A 11 -8.33 26.96 3.62
CA THR A 11 -9.16 26.30 4.64
C THR A 11 -10.28 25.43 4.06
N ARG A 12 -10.66 25.63 2.80
CA ARG A 12 -11.62 24.77 2.09
C ARG A 12 -11.10 23.34 1.91
N GLU A 13 -9.81 23.16 1.69
CA GLU A 13 -9.19 21.85 1.56
C GLU A 13 -9.27 21.03 2.86
N LEU A 14 -9.36 21.74 4.00
CA LEU A 14 -9.53 21.14 5.30
C LEU A 14 -11.01 20.97 5.71
N ASN A 15 -11.97 21.35 4.84
CA ASN A 15 -13.39 21.45 5.14
C ASN A 15 -13.72 22.39 6.31
N CYS A 16 -12.85 23.36 6.59
CA CYS A 16 -13.07 24.41 7.59
C CYS A 16 -13.62 25.66 6.90
N GLY A 17 -14.55 26.35 7.54
CA GLY A 17 -15.07 27.62 7.02
C GLY A 17 -14.03 28.74 7.10
N ARG A 18 -14.42 29.95 6.64
CA ARG A 18 -13.56 31.14 6.61
C ARG A 18 -13.46 31.91 7.93
N SER A 19 -14.21 31.52 8.97
CA SER A 19 -14.26 32.23 10.23
C SER A 19 -13.00 31.94 11.07
N LEU A 20 -12.45 32.98 11.71
CA LEU A 20 -11.35 32.87 12.69
C LEU A 20 -11.74 32.00 13.90
N ASP A 21 -13.02 31.94 14.25
CA ASP A 21 -13.53 31.08 15.32
C ASP A 21 -13.27 29.59 15.07
N LYS A 22 -13.02 29.22 13.82
CA LYS A 22 -12.68 27.84 13.41
C LYS A 22 -11.18 27.55 13.41
N PHE A 23 -10.35 28.48 13.87
CA PHE A 23 -8.91 28.26 13.94
C PHE A 23 -8.52 26.99 14.71
N PRO A 24 -9.12 26.68 15.88
CA PRO A 24 -8.84 25.41 16.58
C PRO A 24 -9.15 24.16 15.73
N GLU A 25 -10.22 24.21 14.91
CA GLU A 25 -10.57 23.13 13.99
C GLU A 25 -9.52 22.98 12.88
N VAL A 26 -9.02 24.08 12.34
CA VAL A 26 -7.93 24.09 11.34
C VAL A 26 -6.68 23.45 11.92
N VAL A 27 -6.28 23.83 13.13
CA VAL A 27 -5.12 23.25 13.81
C VAL A 27 -5.30 21.75 14.04
N SER A 28 -6.46 21.33 14.52
CA SER A 28 -6.80 19.92 14.72
C SER A 28 -6.72 19.11 13.42
N ARG A 29 -7.19 19.66 12.31
CA ARG A 29 -7.11 19.03 11.00
C ARG A 29 -5.66 18.89 10.51
N LEU A 30 -4.87 19.94 10.63
CA LEU A 30 -3.45 19.90 10.26
C LEU A 30 -2.69 18.89 11.12
N LYS A 31 -2.93 18.85 12.43
CA LYS A 31 -2.37 17.82 13.32
C LYS A 31 -2.73 16.42 12.86
N SER A 32 -3.99 16.17 12.54
CA SER A 32 -4.44 14.87 12.03
C SER A 32 -3.78 14.47 10.68
N VAL A 33 -3.42 15.42 9.83
CA VAL A 33 -2.65 15.17 8.60
C VAL A 33 -1.23 14.74 8.94
N LEU A 34 -0.57 15.46 9.87
CA LEU A 34 0.78 15.14 10.31
C LEU A 34 0.85 13.77 11.00
N GLU A 35 -0.10 13.47 11.87
CA GLU A 35 -0.18 12.16 12.55
C GLU A 35 -0.32 11.03 11.55
N ARG A 36 -1.22 11.13 10.56
CA ARG A 36 -1.38 10.11 9.51
C ARG A 36 -0.15 9.94 8.64
N PHE A 37 0.56 11.04 8.36
CA PHE A 37 1.81 10.97 7.62
C PHE A 37 2.90 10.29 8.44
N ALA A 38 3.03 10.63 9.73
CA ALA A 38 3.96 9.98 10.65
C ALA A 38 3.65 8.49 10.81
N ASP A 39 2.36 8.13 10.93
CA ASP A 39 1.91 6.74 10.96
C ASP A 39 2.31 5.98 9.67
N ALA A 40 2.14 6.61 8.51
CA ALA A 40 2.55 6.01 7.24
C ALA A 40 4.06 5.77 7.17
N LEU A 41 4.88 6.71 7.68
CA LEU A 41 6.33 6.56 7.77
C LEU A 41 6.70 5.44 8.76
N SER A 42 6.08 5.38 9.93
CA SER A 42 6.35 4.34 10.93
C SER A 42 6.03 2.92 10.43
N CYS A 43 5.09 2.81 9.48
CA CYS A 43 4.76 1.52 8.87
C CYS A 43 5.91 0.92 8.04
N ILE A 44 6.89 1.75 7.62
CA ILE A 44 8.05 1.29 6.85
C ILE A 44 9.05 0.59 7.76
N ASP A 45 9.22 1.09 8.99
CA ASP A 45 10.19 0.55 9.97
C ASP A 45 9.64 -0.66 10.74
N GLN A 46 8.32 -0.73 10.89
CA GLN A 46 7.64 -1.79 11.65
C GLN A 46 6.79 -2.67 10.74
N CYS A 47 7.44 -3.35 9.79
CA CYS A 47 6.77 -4.31 8.91
C CYS A 47 6.41 -5.60 9.68
N PHE A 48 5.26 -5.64 10.30
CA PHE A 48 4.68 -6.84 10.89
C PHE A 48 3.42 -7.24 10.13
N ILE A 49 3.40 -8.48 9.64
CA ILE A 49 2.23 -9.09 9.03
C ILE A 49 1.78 -10.21 9.97
N ALA A 50 0.56 -10.12 10.51
CA ALA A 50 -0.02 -11.23 11.24
C ALA A 50 -0.34 -12.38 10.26
N ASP A 51 -0.01 -13.61 10.61
CA ASP A 51 -0.25 -14.80 9.79
C ASP A 51 -1.70 -14.88 9.33
N GLU A 52 -2.64 -14.61 10.23
CA GLU A 52 -4.07 -14.58 9.93
C GLU A 52 -4.43 -13.63 8.78
N MET A 53 -3.70 -12.52 8.63
CA MET A 53 -3.96 -11.57 7.56
C MET A 53 -3.55 -12.12 6.20
N LEU A 54 -2.44 -12.84 6.12
CA LEU A 54 -1.99 -13.48 4.87
C LEU A 54 -3.03 -14.49 4.37
N GLU A 55 -3.60 -15.28 5.26
CA GLU A 55 -4.64 -16.26 4.94
C GLU A 55 -5.97 -15.61 4.60
N GLN A 56 -6.34 -14.56 5.32
CA GLN A 56 -7.62 -13.87 5.12
C GLN A 56 -7.66 -13.03 3.85
N LEU A 57 -6.54 -12.46 3.39
CA LEU A 57 -6.52 -11.58 2.21
C LEU A 57 -7.14 -12.22 0.96
N PRO A 58 -6.78 -13.46 0.55
CA PRO A 58 -7.34 -14.08 -0.65
C PRO A 58 -8.78 -14.58 -0.49
N ALA A 59 -9.25 -14.75 0.74
CA ALA A 59 -10.61 -15.22 1.00
C ALA A 59 -11.67 -14.17 0.59
N ALA A 60 -12.87 -14.62 0.23
CA ALA A 60 -14.00 -13.74 -0.01
C ALA A 60 -14.45 -13.04 1.28
N SER A 61 -15.04 -11.86 1.17
CA SER A 61 -15.55 -11.09 2.31
C SER A 61 -16.97 -10.62 2.08
N ARG A 62 -17.78 -10.56 3.15
CA ARG A 62 -19.12 -10.00 3.09
C ARG A 62 -19.08 -8.50 3.43
N VAL A 63 -19.65 -7.68 2.57
CA VAL A 63 -19.77 -6.24 2.77
C VAL A 63 -21.24 -5.84 2.63
N GLY A 64 -21.92 -5.71 3.75
CA GLY A 64 -23.38 -5.59 3.79
C GLY A 64 -24.04 -6.84 3.22
N LYS A 65 -24.91 -6.68 2.23
CA LYS A 65 -25.62 -7.80 1.55
C LYS A 65 -24.81 -8.43 0.41
N THR A 66 -23.58 -7.95 0.12
CA THR A 66 -22.81 -8.39 -1.07
C THR A 66 -21.57 -9.16 -0.63
N ILE A 67 -21.29 -10.26 -1.31
CA ILE A 67 -20.01 -10.99 -1.21
C ILE A 67 -19.05 -10.39 -2.24
N VAL A 68 -17.86 -10.04 -1.82
CA VAL A 68 -16.76 -9.55 -2.69
C VAL A 68 -15.60 -10.51 -2.65
N GLY A 69 -14.93 -10.70 -3.76
CA GLY A 69 -13.75 -11.56 -3.85
C GLY A 69 -12.57 -11.05 -3.03
N GLY A 70 -11.63 -11.90 -2.75
CA GLY A 70 -10.43 -11.59 -2.00
C GLY A 70 -9.48 -10.61 -2.70
N ILE A 71 -8.43 -10.26 -1.99
CA ILE A 71 -7.34 -9.40 -2.45
C ILE A 71 -6.20 -10.30 -2.94
N ASP A 72 -5.87 -10.19 -4.21
CA ASP A 72 -4.78 -10.92 -4.84
C ASP A 72 -3.64 -9.96 -5.16
N LEU A 73 -2.57 -10.04 -4.38
CA LEU A 73 -1.38 -9.18 -4.54
C LEU A 73 -0.51 -9.56 -5.75
N ASN A 74 -0.73 -10.73 -6.35
CA ASN A 74 -0.04 -11.10 -7.58
C ASN A 74 -0.54 -10.28 -8.77
N LYS A 75 -1.77 -9.75 -8.70
CA LYS A 75 -2.31 -8.88 -9.72
C LYS A 75 -1.70 -7.48 -9.65
N ALA A 76 -1.07 -7.05 -10.73
CA ALA A 76 -0.48 -5.72 -10.86
C ALA A 76 -1.49 -4.60 -10.52
N ARG A 77 -2.75 -4.77 -10.94
CA ARG A 77 -3.84 -3.85 -10.61
C ARG A 77 -3.98 -3.63 -9.10
N MET A 78 -4.05 -4.71 -8.31
CA MET A 78 -4.25 -4.59 -6.87
C MET A 78 -3.06 -3.91 -6.17
N ARG A 79 -1.83 -4.21 -6.61
CA ARG A 79 -0.63 -3.53 -6.11
C ARG A 79 -0.68 -2.03 -6.37
N ARG A 80 -1.07 -1.61 -7.59
CA ARG A 80 -1.23 -0.19 -7.92
C ARG A 80 -2.32 0.49 -7.10
N VAL A 81 -3.39 -0.24 -6.77
CA VAL A 81 -4.42 0.27 -5.85
C VAL A 81 -3.84 0.51 -4.46
N ILE A 82 -3.08 -0.43 -3.92
CA ILE A 82 -2.44 -0.29 -2.61
C ILE A 82 -1.43 0.87 -2.62
N GLU A 83 -0.57 0.98 -3.63
CA GLU A 83 0.35 2.10 -3.80
C GLU A 83 -0.39 3.46 -3.86
N ALA A 84 -1.52 3.50 -4.57
CA ALA A 84 -2.36 4.69 -4.66
C ALA A 84 -2.98 5.06 -3.29
N LEU A 85 -3.43 4.07 -2.52
CA LEU A 85 -3.99 4.28 -1.19
C LEU A 85 -2.93 4.78 -0.19
N LEU A 86 -1.72 4.24 -0.24
CA LEU A 86 -0.60 4.71 0.58
C LEU A 86 -0.29 6.18 0.26
N ALA A 87 -0.25 6.55 -1.03
CA ALA A 87 -0.03 7.94 -1.44
C ALA A 87 -1.18 8.89 -1.04
N LEU A 88 -2.41 8.39 -0.91
CA LEU A 88 -3.59 9.16 -0.51
C LEU A 88 -3.88 9.09 0.99
N SER A 89 -3.11 8.33 1.77
CA SER A 89 -3.36 8.09 3.19
C SER A 89 -3.28 9.37 4.04
N SER A 90 -2.44 10.32 3.65
CA SER A 90 -2.28 11.61 4.32
C SER A 90 -3.35 12.64 3.96
N SER A 91 -4.27 12.34 3.02
CA SER A 91 -5.31 13.28 2.61
C SER A 91 -6.20 13.68 3.80
N PRO A 92 -6.38 14.99 4.07
CA PRO A 92 -7.06 15.48 5.28
C PRO A 92 -8.51 15.04 5.38
N ASN A 93 -9.17 14.87 4.24
CA ASN A 93 -10.58 14.48 4.14
C ASN A 93 -10.78 13.05 3.65
N GLY A 94 -9.73 12.22 3.72
CA GLY A 94 -9.75 10.93 3.08
C GLY A 94 -9.82 11.04 1.54
N PHE A 95 -10.16 9.96 0.86
CA PHE A 95 -10.15 9.88 -0.60
C PHE A 95 -11.44 9.25 -1.16
N THR A 96 -11.74 9.56 -2.40
CA THR A 96 -12.87 9.02 -3.18
C THR A 96 -12.39 7.94 -4.16
N ALA A 97 -13.32 7.17 -4.70
CA ALA A 97 -13.03 6.22 -5.78
C ALA A 97 -12.46 6.89 -7.04
N SER A 98 -12.87 8.13 -7.32
CA SER A 98 -12.36 8.90 -8.47
C SER A 98 -10.89 9.30 -8.28
N GLU A 99 -10.51 9.76 -7.08
CA GLU A 99 -9.13 10.11 -6.74
C GLU A 99 -8.21 8.88 -6.79
N VAL A 100 -8.67 7.75 -6.24
CA VAL A 100 -7.93 6.47 -6.35
C VAL A 100 -7.76 6.05 -7.81
N ALA A 101 -8.82 6.12 -8.63
CA ALA A 101 -8.74 5.78 -10.04
C ALA A 101 -7.74 6.68 -10.79
N ALA A 102 -7.75 7.99 -10.52
CA ALA A 102 -6.79 8.93 -11.10
C ALA A 102 -5.35 8.58 -10.71
N ARG A 103 -5.11 8.28 -9.43
CA ARG A 103 -3.78 7.92 -8.94
C ARG A 103 -3.29 6.60 -9.51
N VAL A 104 -4.14 5.57 -9.58
CA VAL A 104 -3.80 4.27 -10.20
C VAL A 104 -3.41 4.45 -11.67
N ARG A 105 -4.16 5.25 -12.43
CA ARG A 105 -3.82 5.55 -13.84
C ARG A 105 -2.47 6.24 -13.96
N ALA A 106 -2.20 7.22 -13.12
CA ALA A 106 -0.91 7.90 -13.10
C ALA A 106 0.26 6.93 -12.84
N LEU A 107 0.08 5.95 -11.93
CA LEU A 107 1.09 4.93 -11.61
C LEU A 107 1.26 3.87 -12.72
N SER A 108 0.21 3.56 -13.48
CA SER A 108 0.19 2.46 -14.45
C SER A 108 0.16 2.90 -15.91
N LYS A 109 0.11 4.21 -16.18
CA LYS A 109 -0.06 4.79 -17.53
C LYS A 109 -1.30 4.23 -18.28
N GLN A 110 -2.33 3.82 -17.54
CA GLN A 110 -3.58 3.27 -18.09
C GLN A 110 -4.55 4.36 -18.50
N SER A 111 -5.39 4.05 -19.51
CA SER A 111 -6.47 4.93 -19.93
C SER A 111 -7.67 4.91 -18.95
N PRO A 112 -8.54 5.92 -18.96
CA PRO A 112 -9.79 5.93 -18.16
C PRO A 112 -10.74 4.76 -18.47
N SER A 113 -10.72 4.25 -19.69
CA SER A 113 -11.51 3.06 -20.10
C SER A 113 -11.01 1.78 -19.45
N GLN A 114 -9.68 1.65 -19.22
CA GLN A 114 -9.07 0.48 -18.61
C GLN A 114 -9.24 0.45 -17.09
N TYR A 115 -9.15 1.61 -16.42
CA TYR A 115 -9.34 1.72 -14.99
C TYR A 115 -10.05 3.03 -14.60
N GLY A 116 -11.34 2.93 -14.39
CA GLY A 116 -12.21 4.05 -14.02
C GLY A 116 -12.70 4.00 -12.57
N PRO A 117 -13.49 4.99 -12.13
CA PRO A 117 -14.04 5.08 -10.78
C PRO A 117 -14.87 3.85 -10.36
N ARG A 118 -15.55 3.17 -11.30
CA ARG A 118 -16.30 1.94 -11.02
C ARG A 118 -15.38 0.80 -10.58
N HIS A 119 -14.22 0.66 -11.26
CA HIS A 119 -13.21 -0.34 -10.90
C HIS A 119 -12.60 -0.04 -9.53
N ALA A 120 -12.25 1.22 -9.28
CA ALA A 120 -11.74 1.67 -7.99
C ALA A 120 -12.76 1.44 -6.86
N ALA A 121 -14.04 1.75 -7.08
CA ALA A 121 -15.10 1.51 -6.09
C ALA A 121 -15.23 0.03 -5.72
N TYR A 122 -15.09 -0.88 -6.70
CA TYR A 122 -15.10 -2.31 -6.45
C TYR A 122 -13.86 -2.76 -5.66
N ASP A 123 -12.67 -2.26 -6.01
CA ASP A 123 -11.45 -2.57 -5.28
C ASP A 123 -11.48 -2.02 -3.85
N LEU A 124 -11.97 -0.79 -3.65
CA LEU A 124 -12.21 -0.22 -2.31
C LEU A 124 -13.22 -1.05 -1.50
N LYS A 125 -14.24 -1.62 -2.15
CA LYS A 125 -15.19 -2.50 -1.48
C LYS A 125 -14.51 -3.77 -0.96
N LYS A 126 -13.57 -4.37 -1.72
CA LYS A 126 -12.75 -5.51 -1.26
C LYS A 126 -11.90 -5.14 -0.04
N LEU A 127 -11.19 -4.02 -0.12
CA LEU A 127 -10.33 -3.53 0.96
C LEU A 127 -11.12 -3.21 2.24
N ARG A 128 -12.34 -2.67 2.09
CA ARG A 128 -13.26 -2.46 3.21
C ARG A 128 -13.71 -3.78 3.84
N GLY A 129 -13.96 -4.81 3.03
CA GLY A 129 -14.30 -6.14 3.52
C GLY A 129 -13.19 -6.83 4.33
N LYS A 130 -11.95 -6.34 4.19
CA LYS A 130 -10.78 -6.80 4.95
C LYS A 130 -10.39 -5.84 6.07
N HIS A 131 -11.22 -4.86 6.40
CA HIS A 131 -10.94 -3.83 7.42
C HIS A 131 -9.62 -3.07 7.20
N ILE A 132 -9.17 -2.97 5.95
CA ILE A 132 -7.96 -2.21 5.58
C ILE A 132 -8.28 -0.72 5.49
N ILE A 133 -9.48 -0.40 5.01
CA ILE A 133 -10.01 0.95 4.92
C ILE A 133 -11.41 1.01 5.53
N ARG A 134 -11.82 2.19 5.96
CA ARG A 134 -13.20 2.45 6.38
C ARG A 134 -13.81 3.62 5.60
N ARG A 135 -15.13 3.67 5.59
CA ARG A 135 -15.88 4.81 5.02
C ARG A 135 -16.02 5.89 6.07
N ILE A 136 -15.86 7.15 5.68
CA ILE A 136 -16.04 8.29 6.56
C ILE A 136 -17.53 8.63 6.63
N GLY A 137 -18.18 8.24 7.73
CA GLY A 137 -19.61 8.47 7.95
C GLY A 137 -20.47 7.98 6.78
N HIS A 138 -21.45 8.78 6.37
CA HIS A 138 -22.33 8.51 5.23
C HIS A 138 -21.80 9.05 3.90
N THR A 139 -20.57 9.58 3.86
CA THR A 139 -19.98 10.17 2.65
C THR A 139 -19.50 9.09 1.68
N ARG A 140 -19.08 9.50 0.46
CA ARG A 140 -18.42 8.64 -0.53
C ARG A 140 -16.90 8.66 -0.38
N ARG A 141 -16.39 9.07 0.80
CA ARG A 141 -14.96 9.16 1.10
C ARG A 141 -14.54 8.01 2.01
N TYR A 142 -13.30 7.64 1.88
CA TYR A 142 -12.68 6.53 2.61
C TYR A 142 -11.39 7.00 3.25
N GLU A 143 -10.99 6.35 4.31
CA GLU A 143 -9.70 6.52 4.96
C GLU A 143 -9.09 5.17 5.30
N PRO A 144 -7.76 5.02 5.30
CA PRO A 144 -7.12 3.78 5.72
C PRO A 144 -7.20 3.65 7.24
N LEU A 145 -7.32 2.42 7.70
CA LEU A 145 -7.06 2.09 9.11
C LEU A 145 -5.56 1.90 9.30
N LEU A 146 -5.02 2.27 10.46
CA LEU A 146 -3.59 2.17 10.73
C LEU A 146 -3.06 0.73 10.58
N THR A 147 -3.80 -0.24 11.13
CA THR A 147 -3.50 -1.67 10.98
C THR A 147 -3.49 -2.11 9.51
N GLY A 148 -4.48 -1.64 8.72
CA GLY A 148 -4.55 -1.91 7.29
C GLY A 148 -3.40 -1.25 6.51
N LEU A 149 -3.01 -0.04 6.88
CA LEU A 149 -1.90 0.68 6.27
C LEU A 149 -0.58 -0.06 6.52
N ARG A 150 -0.32 -0.48 7.76
CA ARG A 150 0.84 -1.29 8.14
C ARG A 150 0.90 -2.59 7.34
N ALA A 151 -0.20 -3.32 7.29
CA ALA A 151 -0.26 -4.57 6.53
C ALA A 151 -0.02 -4.38 5.03
N MET A 152 -0.63 -3.38 4.41
CA MET A 152 -0.43 -3.08 2.99
C MET A 152 1.02 -2.72 2.69
N THR A 153 1.64 -1.89 3.52
CA THR A 153 3.05 -1.50 3.38
C THR A 153 3.95 -2.73 3.55
N ALA A 154 3.75 -3.52 4.61
CA ALA A 154 4.52 -4.72 4.86
C ALA A 154 4.44 -5.72 3.71
N LEU A 155 3.25 -5.96 3.15
CA LEU A 155 3.06 -6.86 2.01
C LEU A 155 3.79 -6.40 0.75
N LEU A 156 3.79 -5.08 0.45
CA LEU A 156 4.53 -4.55 -0.68
C LEU A 156 6.04 -4.67 -0.48
N VAL A 157 6.53 -4.34 0.72
CA VAL A 157 7.95 -4.45 1.08
C VAL A 157 8.41 -5.92 1.02
N LEU A 158 7.67 -6.83 1.64
CA LEU A 158 7.96 -8.27 1.62
C LEU A 158 8.04 -8.78 0.18
N ARG A 159 7.06 -8.41 -0.66
CA ARG A 159 7.06 -8.82 -2.05
C ARG A 159 8.27 -8.30 -2.82
N ASP A 160 8.61 -7.03 -2.65
CA ASP A 160 9.65 -6.39 -3.45
C ASP A 160 11.06 -6.68 -2.91
N LYS A 161 11.22 -6.84 -1.60
CA LYS A 161 12.51 -7.04 -0.95
C LYS A 161 12.85 -8.50 -0.65
N ALA A 162 11.85 -9.38 -0.53
CA ALA A 162 12.06 -10.79 -0.27
C ALA A 162 11.59 -11.68 -1.44
N ILE A 163 10.29 -11.65 -1.77
CA ILE A 163 9.72 -12.61 -2.72
C ILE A 163 10.32 -12.45 -4.12
N LYS A 164 10.43 -11.23 -4.66
CA LYS A 164 11.00 -11.03 -5.99
C LYS A 164 12.47 -11.45 -6.11
N PRO A 165 13.36 -11.06 -5.18
CA PRO A 165 14.74 -11.53 -5.21
C PRO A 165 14.85 -13.05 -5.11
N LEU A 166 14.04 -13.69 -4.25
CA LEU A 166 14.02 -15.14 -4.11
C LEU A 166 13.59 -15.84 -5.40
N LEU A 167 12.50 -15.37 -6.03
CA LEU A 167 12.05 -15.91 -7.32
C LEU A 167 13.05 -15.65 -8.45
N ALA A 168 13.73 -14.51 -8.44
CA ALA A 168 14.82 -14.23 -9.38
C ALA A 168 16.01 -15.15 -9.16
N ALA A 169 16.21 -15.61 -7.92
CA ALA A 169 17.26 -16.55 -7.54
C ALA A 169 17.03 -17.96 -8.06
N ALA A 170 15.76 -18.37 -8.18
CA ALA A 170 15.40 -19.68 -8.73
C ALA A 170 15.66 -19.78 -10.24
N GLN A 171 15.86 -18.64 -10.95
CA GLN A 171 16.23 -18.65 -12.37
C GLN A 171 17.74 -18.94 -12.52
N PRO A 172 18.16 -19.69 -13.58
CA PRO A 172 19.56 -19.94 -13.84
C PRO A 172 20.34 -18.61 -13.95
N LEU A 173 21.46 -18.52 -13.25
CA LEU A 173 22.30 -17.34 -13.22
C LEU A 173 22.73 -16.95 -14.63
N ARG A 174 22.24 -15.83 -15.13
CA ARG A 174 22.89 -15.18 -16.26
C ARG A 174 24.23 -14.63 -15.74
N PRO A 175 25.35 -14.97 -16.40
CA PRO A 175 26.64 -14.45 -15.96
C PRO A 175 26.59 -12.93 -15.88
N LYS A 176 26.84 -12.38 -14.69
CA LYS A 176 26.95 -10.93 -14.49
C LYS A 176 28.10 -10.44 -15.37
N ARG A 177 27.81 -9.70 -16.42
CA ARG A 177 28.82 -8.98 -17.20
C ARG A 177 29.37 -7.83 -16.36
N GLY A 178 30.63 -7.92 -15.99
CA GLY A 178 31.42 -6.84 -15.39
C GLY A 178 31.61 -7.00 -13.88
N ALA A 179 32.85 -7.16 -13.47
CA ALA A 179 33.30 -7.15 -12.08
C ALA A 179 33.14 -5.71 -11.52
N HIS A 180 32.02 -5.45 -10.88
CA HIS A 180 31.89 -4.27 -10.02
C HIS A 180 32.01 -4.76 -8.59
N ASN A 181 32.73 -4.02 -7.74
CA ASN A 181 32.85 -4.30 -6.32
C ASN A 181 31.43 -4.42 -5.73
N PRO A 182 30.99 -5.62 -5.29
CA PRO A 182 29.64 -5.79 -4.78
C PRO A 182 29.50 -5.00 -3.48
N LYS A 183 28.38 -4.30 -3.33
CA LYS A 183 28.04 -3.66 -2.06
C LYS A 183 27.80 -4.72 -0.99
N PRO A 184 28.05 -4.45 0.30
CA PRO A 184 27.78 -5.42 1.37
C PRO A 184 26.37 -6.02 1.32
N ILE A 185 25.39 -5.24 0.94
CA ILE A 185 24.00 -5.68 0.76
C ILE A 185 23.86 -6.73 -0.37
N ASP A 186 24.64 -6.61 -1.44
CA ASP A 186 24.60 -7.54 -2.57
C ASP A 186 25.15 -8.91 -2.16
N LEU A 187 26.17 -8.94 -1.29
CA LEU A 187 26.71 -10.19 -0.72
C LEU A 187 25.69 -10.93 0.15
N HIS A 188 24.91 -10.19 0.96
CA HIS A 188 23.81 -10.78 1.73
C HIS A 188 22.72 -11.33 0.84
N TYR A 189 22.35 -10.66 -0.25
CA TYR A 189 21.40 -11.17 -1.22
C TYR A 189 21.91 -12.42 -1.93
N ASP A 190 23.18 -12.46 -2.33
CA ASP A 190 23.79 -13.63 -2.96
C ASP A 190 23.82 -14.83 -1.99
N ALA A 191 24.09 -14.60 -0.70
CA ALA A 191 24.04 -15.65 0.34
C ALA A 191 22.61 -16.19 0.56
N ILE A 192 21.62 -15.32 0.68
CA ILE A 192 20.20 -15.72 0.76
C ILE A 192 19.79 -16.50 -0.48
N GLN A 193 20.23 -16.05 -1.66
CA GLN A 193 19.95 -16.70 -2.93
C GLN A 193 20.52 -18.14 -2.97
N ALA A 194 21.74 -18.32 -2.53
CA ALA A 194 22.38 -19.64 -2.47
C ALA A 194 21.66 -20.58 -1.49
N ALA A 195 21.31 -20.08 -0.31
CA ALA A 195 20.56 -20.86 0.70
C ALA A 195 19.17 -21.27 0.18
N MET A 196 18.44 -20.38 -0.48
CA MET A 196 17.11 -20.68 -1.06
C MET A 196 17.19 -21.69 -2.20
N LYS A 197 18.26 -21.67 -3.01
CA LYS A 197 18.46 -22.71 -4.03
C LYS A 197 18.61 -24.09 -3.41
N GLY A 198 19.35 -24.19 -2.27
CA GLY A 198 19.43 -25.43 -1.53
C GLY A 198 18.08 -25.95 -1.08
N VAL A 199 17.26 -25.07 -0.47
CA VAL A 199 15.90 -25.41 -0.04
C VAL A 199 15.01 -25.86 -1.22
N PHE A 200 15.04 -25.15 -2.35
CA PHE A 200 14.26 -25.54 -3.53
C PHE A 200 14.70 -26.88 -4.11
N HIS A 201 15.99 -27.14 -4.10
CA HIS A 201 16.55 -28.45 -4.53
C HIS A 201 16.07 -29.58 -3.61
N GLU A 202 16.12 -29.40 -2.30
CA GLU A 202 15.66 -30.40 -1.33
C GLU A 202 14.15 -30.63 -1.40
N LEU A 203 13.37 -29.59 -1.72
CA LEU A 203 11.93 -29.69 -1.92
C LEU A 203 11.52 -30.20 -3.31
N GLY A 204 12.49 -30.45 -4.20
CA GLY A 204 12.21 -30.87 -5.58
C GLY A 204 11.55 -29.81 -6.44
N LEU A 205 11.66 -28.52 -6.05
CA LEU A 205 11.04 -27.38 -6.75
C LEU A 205 11.97 -26.67 -7.74
N ALA A 206 13.24 -27.05 -7.78
CA ALA A 206 14.22 -26.53 -8.73
C ALA A 206 14.58 -27.60 -9.76
N ALA A 207 14.47 -27.26 -11.04
CA ALA A 207 15.01 -28.01 -12.15
C ALA A 207 16.41 -27.49 -12.52
#